data_945ee43484bfd8323392d2b6f9a99b3d
#
_entry.id   945ee43484bfd8323392d2b6f9a99b3d
#
_cell.length_a   1.000
_cell.length_b   1.000
_cell.length_c   1.000
_cell.angle_alpha   90.00
_cell.angle_beta   90.00
_cell.angle_gamma   90.00
#
_symmetry.space_group_name_H-M   'P 1'
#
loop_
_entity.id
_entity.type
_entity.pdbx_description
1 polymer ?
#
loop_
_entity_poly.entity_id
_entity_poly.type
_entity_poly.pdbx_seq_one_letter_code
_entity_poly.pdbx_strand_id
1 'polypeptide(L)' 'MMIRAVIEWDEESQAYSATCPELNFVSSFGDTKDEAIVNLKDAIQLMLEPIPDEFLEGSAAKEVVELAL' A
#
# COMPACT_ATOMS: atom_id res chain seq x y z
N MET A 1 6.98 -11.44 -6.34
CA MET A 1 5.72 -11.07 -6.96
C MET A 1 5.77 -9.64 -7.46
N MET A 2 5.34 -9.42 -8.67
CA MET A 2 5.32 -8.07 -9.25
C MET A 2 3.93 -7.49 -9.14
N ILE A 3 3.86 -6.27 -8.62
CA ILE A 3 2.63 -5.49 -8.58
C ILE A 3 2.82 -4.24 -9.44
N ARG A 4 1.74 -3.72 -9.97
CA ARG A 4 1.80 -2.54 -10.83
C ARG A 4 1.35 -1.30 -10.07
N ALA A 5 2.07 -0.22 -10.32
CA ALA A 5 1.72 1.09 -9.77
C ALA A 5 1.46 2.06 -10.91
N VAL A 6 0.45 2.89 -10.73
CA VAL A 6 0.14 3.98 -11.65
C VAL A 6 0.75 5.25 -11.08
N ILE A 7 1.62 5.88 -11.88
CA ILE A 7 2.31 7.10 -11.47
C ILE A 7 1.71 8.27 -12.23
N GLU A 8 1.26 9.28 -11.49
CA GLU A 8 0.64 10.47 -12.08
C GLU A 8 1.13 11.74 -11.40
N TRP A 9 1.22 12.80 -12.16
CA TRP A 9 1.48 14.12 -11.62
C TRP A 9 0.16 14.72 -11.11
N ASP A 10 0.16 15.20 -9.88
CA ASP A 10 -1.01 15.85 -9.28
C ASP A 10 -0.76 17.37 -9.17
N GLU A 11 -1.48 18.13 -9.98
CA GLU A 11 -1.35 19.59 -10.01
C GLU A 11 -1.76 20.25 -8.69
N GLU A 12 -2.76 19.73 -8.02
CA GLU A 12 -3.24 20.31 -6.76
C GLU A 12 -2.21 20.22 -5.66
N SER A 13 -1.59 19.06 -5.51
CA SER A 13 -0.61 18.85 -4.45
C SER A 13 0.81 19.18 -4.89
N GLN A 14 1.03 19.44 -6.19
CA GLN A 14 2.36 19.69 -6.76
C GLN A 14 3.30 18.54 -6.44
N ALA A 15 2.82 17.32 -6.64
CA ALA A 15 3.57 16.11 -6.32
C ALA A 15 3.18 14.98 -7.26
N TYR A 16 4.01 13.96 -7.31
CA TYR A 16 3.68 12.72 -8.01
C TYR A 16 2.88 11.81 -7.08
N SER A 17 1.88 11.13 -7.63
CA SER A 17 1.17 10.09 -6.91
C SER A 17 1.56 8.72 -7.46
N ALA A 18 1.62 7.74 -6.59
CA ALA A 18 1.79 6.35 -6.96
C ALA A 18 0.65 5.56 -6.36
N THR A 19 -0.12 4.87 -7.18
CA THR A 19 -1.30 4.13 -6.76
C THR A 19 -1.20 2.68 -7.20
N CYS A 20 -1.53 1.76 -6.33
CA CYS A 20 -1.56 0.34 -6.63
C CYS A 20 -3.00 -0.17 -6.70
N PRO A 21 -3.60 -0.26 -7.90
CA PRO A 21 -4.98 -0.75 -8.03
C PRO A 21 -5.15 -2.19 -7.56
N GLU A 22 -4.10 -2.99 -7.65
CA GLU A 22 -4.14 -4.40 -7.28
C GLU A 22 -4.25 -4.61 -5.77
N LEU A 23 -3.93 -3.58 -4.97
CA LEU A 23 -3.99 -3.62 -3.53
C LEU A 23 -4.97 -2.56 -3.00
N ASN A 24 -6.19 -2.61 -3.49
CA ASN A 24 -7.28 -1.76 -3.03
C ASN A 24 -6.99 -0.27 -3.18
N PHE A 25 -6.30 0.09 -4.27
CA PHE A 25 -5.97 1.48 -4.59
C PHE A 25 -5.16 2.20 -3.52
N VAL A 26 -4.34 1.46 -2.76
CA VAL A 26 -3.41 2.11 -1.85
C VAL A 26 -2.53 3.08 -2.62
N SER A 27 -2.32 4.26 -2.09
CA SER A 27 -1.56 5.30 -2.78
C SER A 27 -0.61 6.03 -1.85
N SER A 28 0.37 6.67 -2.46
CA SER A 28 1.32 7.52 -1.76
C SER A 28 1.77 8.64 -2.69
N PHE A 29 2.51 9.60 -2.14
CA PHE A 29 2.96 10.77 -2.88
C PHE A 29 4.45 10.98 -2.66
N GLY A 30 5.06 11.73 -3.57
CA GLY A 30 6.45 12.14 -3.44
C GLY A 30 6.75 13.31 -4.38
N ASP A 31 7.82 14.02 -4.10
CA ASP A 31 8.26 15.14 -4.95
C ASP A 31 8.79 14.66 -6.29
N THR A 32 9.27 13.43 -6.34
CA THR A 32 9.73 12.78 -7.56
C THR A 32 8.98 11.46 -7.73
N LYS A 33 9.05 10.90 -8.95
CA LYS A 33 8.47 9.58 -9.23
C LYS A 33 9.09 8.51 -8.34
N ASP A 34 10.41 8.54 -8.19
CA ASP A 34 11.13 7.55 -7.37
C ASP A 34 10.70 7.63 -5.90
N GLU A 35 10.55 8.84 -5.38
CA GLU A 35 10.11 9.05 -4.01
C GLU A 35 8.68 8.53 -3.79
N ALA A 36 7.79 8.81 -4.74
CA ALA A 36 6.42 8.31 -4.69
C ALA A 36 6.39 6.77 -4.68
N ILE A 37 7.25 6.15 -5.47
CA ILE A 37 7.35 4.69 -5.52
C ILE A 37 7.87 4.12 -4.21
N VAL A 38 8.91 4.72 -3.64
CA VAL A 38 9.46 4.27 -2.35
C VAL A 38 8.39 4.39 -1.26
N ASN A 39 7.70 5.51 -1.23
CA ASN A 39 6.64 5.73 -0.24
C ASN A 39 5.48 4.75 -0.42
N LEU A 40 5.15 4.42 -1.67
CA LEU A 40 4.13 3.40 -1.96
C LEU A 40 4.55 2.03 -1.45
N LYS A 41 5.80 1.64 -1.65
CA LYS A 41 6.32 0.36 -1.16
C LYS A 41 6.23 0.29 0.35
N ASP A 42 6.57 1.38 1.04
CA ASP A 42 6.46 1.44 2.50
C ASP A 42 5.00 1.28 2.96
N ALA A 43 4.07 1.94 2.27
CA ALA A 43 2.65 1.83 2.58
C ALA A 43 2.14 0.40 2.39
N ILE A 44 2.57 -0.27 1.32
CA ILE A 44 2.21 -1.65 1.05
C ILE A 44 2.74 -2.57 2.14
N GLN A 45 3.98 -2.39 2.55
CA GLN A 45 4.57 -3.20 3.61
C GLN A 45 3.82 -3.04 4.93
N LEU A 46 3.38 -1.83 5.26
CA LEU A 46 2.58 -1.59 6.46
C LEU A 46 1.24 -2.32 6.40
N MET A 47 0.63 -2.42 5.22
CA MET A 47 -0.61 -3.17 5.04
C MET A 47 -0.43 -4.67 5.23
N LEU A 48 0.77 -5.17 5.00
CA LEU A 48 1.08 -6.60 5.06
C LEU A 48 1.69 -7.01 6.39
N GLU A 49 1.83 -6.09 7.34
CA GLU A 49 2.33 -6.44 8.67
C GLU A 49 1.37 -7.41 9.36
N PRO A 50 1.91 -8.38 10.13
CA PRO A 50 1.07 -9.34 10.84
C PRO A 50 0.12 -8.62 11.80
N ILE A 51 -1.12 -9.08 11.81
CA ILE A 51 -2.11 -8.57 12.76
C ILE A 51 -1.80 -9.19 14.14
N PRO A 52 -1.68 -8.38 15.20
CA PRO A 52 -1.46 -8.92 16.54
C PRO A 52 -2.57 -9.91 16.95
N ASP A 53 -2.20 -10.96 17.66
CA ASP A 53 -3.15 -11.99 18.07
C ASP A 53 -4.34 -11.43 18.83
N GLU A 54 -4.13 -10.39 19.61
CA GLU A 54 -5.19 -9.74 20.36
C GLU A 54 -6.34 -9.21 19.49
N PHE A 55 -6.04 -8.84 18.23
CA PHE A 55 -7.06 -8.42 17.28
C PHE A 55 -7.76 -9.61 16.63
N LEU A 56 -7.12 -10.77 16.61
CA LEU A 56 -7.69 -11.97 16.01
C LEU A 56 -8.66 -12.67 16.96
N GLU A 57 -8.44 -12.59 18.24
CA GLU A 57 -9.27 -13.26 19.26
C GLU A 57 -10.73 -12.84 19.22
N GLY A 58 -11.00 -11.57 18.91
CA GLY A 58 -12.36 -11.06 18.81
C GLY A 58 -13.00 -11.24 17.45
N SER A 59 -12.35 -11.92 16.53
CA SER A 59 -12.75 -11.97 15.12
C SER A 59 -12.89 -13.39 14.61
N ALA A 60 -13.60 -14.23 15.34
CA ALA A 60 -13.74 -15.64 15.00
C ALA A 60 -14.27 -15.89 13.58
N ALA A 61 -14.97 -14.93 12.99
CA ALA A 61 -15.54 -15.05 11.66
C ALA A 61 -14.58 -14.56 10.56
N LYS A 62 -13.43 -14.01 10.93
CA LYS A 62 -12.47 -13.47 9.95
C LYS A 62 -11.38 -14.47 9.66
N GLU A 63 -11.02 -14.51 8.38
CA GLU A 63 -9.88 -15.28 7.93
C GLU A 63 -8.74 -14.31 7.61
N VAL A 64 -7.55 -14.61 8.12
CA VAL A 64 -6.36 -13.82 7.83
C VAL A 64 -5.45 -14.65 6.95
N VAL A 65 -5.13 -14.12 5.77
CA VAL A 65 -4.30 -14.80 4.79
C VAL A 65 -3.03 -13.98 4.57
N GLU A 66 -1.88 -14.64 4.67
CA GLU A 66 -0.61 -14.02 4.33
C GLU A 66 -0.38 -14.11 2.84
N LEU A 67 -0.02 -12.98 2.25
CA LEU A 67 0.28 -12.91 0.83
C LEU A 67 1.78 -12.66 0.65
N ALA A 68 2.44 -13.51 -0.09
CA ALA A 68 3.84 -13.31 -0.46
C ALA A 68 3.89 -12.38 -1.68
N LEU A 69 4.64 -11.31 -1.56
CA LEU A 69 4.84 -10.35 -2.67
C LEU A 69 6.21 -10.55 -3.31
#